data_b6e2289c0c895ca5f2090c96b6375074
#
_entry.id   b6e2289c0c895ca5f2090c96b6375074
#
_cell.length_a   1.000
_cell.length_b   1.000
_cell.length_c   1.000
_cell.angle_alpha   90.00
_cell.angle_beta   90.00
_cell.angle_gamma   90.00
#
_symmetry.space_group_name_H-M   'P 1'
#
loop_
_entity.id
_entity.type
_entity.pdbx_description
1 polymer ?
#
loop_
_entity_poly.entity_id
_entity_poly.type
_entity_poly.pdbx_seq_one_letter_code
_entity_poly.pdbx_strand_id
1 'polypeptide(L)'
;MAAPHVCILQTSFAKREDTVAFLKEKVPGVRVEFITDSTLLTDVRANGGPSQAVIDRMTLYAKAAEISGADLIVNSCSTVGEVADIYAKEVNVPVMKIDLPMAQEAVRLPNAA
;
A
#
# COMPACT_ATOMS: atom_id res chain seq x y z
N MET A 1 -7.18 18.01 -16.11
CA MET A 1 -7.40 16.95 -15.21
C MET A 1 -6.26 16.79 -14.26
N ALA A 2 -6.55 16.66 -12.99
CA ALA A 2 -5.49 16.49 -12.03
C ALA A 2 -4.79 15.16 -12.22
N ALA A 3 -3.52 15.10 -11.91
CA ALA A 3 -2.78 13.84 -11.95
C ALA A 3 -3.37 12.88 -10.92
N PRO A 4 -3.31 11.58 -11.20
CA PRO A 4 -3.77 10.59 -10.23
C PRO A 4 -2.99 10.70 -8.92
N HIS A 5 -3.67 10.54 -7.81
CA HIS A 5 -3.04 10.60 -6.50
C HIS A 5 -3.05 9.21 -5.90
N VAL A 6 -1.86 8.68 -5.65
CA VAL A 6 -1.69 7.35 -5.06
C VAL A 6 -1.14 7.50 -3.66
N CYS A 7 -1.78 6.85 -2.70
CA CYS A 7 -1.28 6.81 -1.33
C CYS A 7 -0.78 5.40 -1.03
N ILE A 8 0.45 5.31 -0.59
CA ILE A 8 1.07 4.03 -0.31
C ILE A 8 1.12 3.80 1.18
N LEU A 9 0.53 2.71 1.63
CA LEU A 9 0.58 2.31 3.02
C LEU A 9 1.71 1.32 3.19
N GLN A 10 2.66 1.61 4.06
CA GLN A 10 3.80 0.74 4.28
C GLN A 10 4.21 0.70 5.74
N THR A 11 4.95 -0.32 6.10
CA THR A 11 5.38 -0.53 7.48
C THR A 11 6.84 -0.14 7.69
N SER A 12 7.55 0.23 6.64
CA SER A 12 8.94 0.68 6.76
C SER A 12 9.26 1.63 5.62
N PHE A 13 10.38 2.33 5.74
CA PHE A 13 10.81 3.23 4.69
C PHE A 13 11.60 2.51 3.60
N ALA A 14 11.83 1.21 3.76
CA ALA A 14 12.58 0.46 2.78
C ALA A 14 11.89 0.48 1.41
N LYS A 15 12.70 0.56 0.38
CA LYS A 15 12.23 0.48 -1.01
C LYS A 15 11.26 1.59 -1.42
N ARG A 16 11.26 2.68 -0.68
CA ARG A 16 10.37 3.80 -0.97
C ARG A 16 10.62 4.38 -2.37
N GLU A 17 11.89 4.57 -2.70
CA GLU A 17 12.25 5.11 -4.01
C GLU A 17 11.89 4.15 -5.13
N ASP A 18 12.07 2.85 -4.91
CA ASP A 18 11.73 1.83 -5.90
C ASP A 18 10.23 1.81 -6.15
N THR A 19 9.44 1.97 -5.12
CA THR A 19 7.99 2.02 -5.24
C THR A 19 7.55 3.23 -6.05
N VAL A 20 8.15 4.38 -5.78
CA VAL A 20 7.83 5.60 -6.51
C VAL A 20 8.21 5.44 -7.98
N ALA A 21 9.40 4.90 -8.25
CA ALA A 21 9.85 4.70 -9.62
C ALA A 21 8.94 3.75 -10.38
N PHE A 22 8.52 2.67 -9.74
CA PHE A 22 7.61 1.70 -10.32
C PHE A 22 6.28 2.36 -10.70
N LEU A 23 5.72 3.13 -9.79
CA LEU A 23 4.44 3.77 -10.05
C LEU A 23 4.53 4.86 -11.12
N LYS A 24 5.61 5.62 -11.14
CA LYS A 24 5.80 6.66 -12.14
C LYS A 24 5.99 6.07 -13.54
N GLU A 25 6.56 4.88 -13.61
CA GLU A 25 6.71 4.22 -14.88
C GLU A 25 5.35 3.75 -15.40
N LYS A 26 4.50 3.24 -14.50
CA LYS A 26 3.19 2.74 -14.89
C LYS A 26 2.17 3.85 -15.10
N VAL A 27 2.28 4.93 -14.35
CA VAL A 27 1.31 6.03 -14.42
C VAL A 27 2.08 7.34 -14.47
N PRO A 28 2.46 7.79 -15.67
CA PRO A 28 3.19 9.06 -15.79
C PRO A 28 2.38 10.22 -15.18
N GLY A 29 3.06 11.06 -14.46
CA GLY A 29 2.42 12.20 -13.81
C GLY A 29 1.77 11.88 -12.48
N VAL A 30 1.88 10.65 -12.00
CA VAL A 30 1.23 10.26 -10.74
C VAL A 30 1.83 11.05 -9.56
N ARG A 31 0.95 11.41 -8.63
CA ARG A 31 1.38 11.98 -7.34
C ARG A 31 1.43 10.85 -6.37
N VAL A 32 2.56 10.66 -5.73
CA VAL A 32 2.75 9.55 -4.80
C VAL A 32 3.00 10.09 -3.41
N GLU A 33 2.19 9.65 -2.45
CA GLU A 33 2.36 10.01 -1.06
C GLU A 33 2.35 8.75 -0.22
N PHE A 34 2.91 8.83 0.97
CA PHE A 34 3.08 7.67 1.83
C PHE A 34 2.46 7.87 3.19
N ILE A 35 1.90 6.80 3.74
CA ILE A 35 1.61 6.71 5.16
C ILE A 35 2.44 5.53 5.65
N THR A 36 3.41 5.79 6.50
CA THR A 36 4.35 4.78 6.97
C THR A 36 4.26 4.64 8.49
N ASP A 37 4.09 3.41 8.98
CA ASP A 37 4.03 3.15 10.41
C ASP A 37 4.82 1.88 10.71
N SER A 38 6.05 2.07 11.19
CA SER A 38 6.93 0.94 11.51
C SER A 38 6.45 0.15 12.73
N THR A 39 5.61 0.73 13.57
CA THR A 39 5.10 0.01 14.75
C THR A 39 4.18 -1.14 14.34
N LEU A 40 3.58 -1.06 13.15
CA LEU A 40 2.76 -2.15 12.66
C LEU A 40 3.60 -3.42 12.45
N LEU A 41 4.79 -3.27 11.93
CA LEU A 41 5.67 -4.41 11.71
C LEU A 41 6.10 -5.03 13.03
N THR A 42 6.42 -4.20 14.01
CA THR A 42 6.76 -4.66 15.34
C THR A 42 5.62 -5.47 15.94
N ASP A 43 4.40 -4.96 15.83
CA ASP A 43 3.23 -5.63 16.38
C ASP A 43 2.94 -6.95 15.68
N VAL A 44 3.10 -7.00 14.37
CA VAL A 44 2.89 -8.22 13.61
C VAL A 44 3.90 -9.28 14.03
N ARG A 45 5.16 -8.90 14.20
CA ARG A 45 6.20 -9.83 14.61
C ARG A 45 5.96 -10.36 16.01
N ALA A 46 5.53 -9.48 16.91
CA ALA A 46 5.27 -9.87 18.29
C ALA A 46 4.06 -10.81 18.40
N ASN A 47 3.08 -10.66 17.51
CA ASN A 47 1.87 -11.45 17.55
C ASN A 47 1.95 -12.71 16.67
N GLY A 48 2.97 -12.84 15.87
CA GLY A 48 3.07 -13.95 14.92
C GLY A 48 2.14 -13.80 13.72
N GLY A 49 1.65 -12.60 13.46
CA GLY A 49 0.76 -12.29 12.36
C GLY A 49 -0.06 -11.04 12.67
N PRO A 50 -0.89 -10.59 11.76
CA PRO A 50 -1.70 -9.40 12.00
C PRO A 50 -2.70 -9.62 13.14
N SER A 51 -2.70 -8.70 14.10
CA SER A 51 -3.68 -8.72 15.17
C SER A 51 -4.86 -7.85 14.78
N GLN A 52 -5.93 -7.89 15.56
CA GLN A 52 -7.07 -7.02 15.30
C GLN A 52 -6.65 -5.55 15.40
N ALA A 53 -5.74 -5.21 16.29
CA ALA A 53 -5.24 -3.85 16.42
C ALA A 53 -4.52 -3.40 15.15
N VAL A 54 -3.76 -4.28 14.51
CA VAL A 54 -3.08 -3.97 13.24
C VAL A 54 -4.12 -3.77 12.15
N ILE A 55 -5.12 -4.63 12.08
CA ILE A 55 -6.19 -4.52 11.09
C ILE A 55 -6.92 -3.19 11.25
N ASP A 56 -7.26 -2.84 12.48
CA ASP A 56 -7.98 -1.60 12.75
C ASP A 56 -7.15 -0.37 12.37
N ARG A 57 -5.87 -0.39 12.69
CA ARG A 57 -4.98 0.74 12.37
C ARG A 57 -4.80 0.89 10.86
N MET A 58 -4.59 -0.20 10.15
CA MET A 58 -4.45 -0.16 8.70
C MET A 58 -5.74 0.35 8.05
N THR A 59 -6.89 -0.05 8.58
CA THR A 59 -8.18 0.42 8.10
C THR A 59 -8.32 1.94 8.30
N LEU A 60 -7.87 2.45 9.43
CA LEU A 60 -7.89 3.89 9.67
C LEU A 60 -6.95 4.62 8.72
N TYR A 61 -5.79 4.08 8.43
CA TYR A 61 -4.88 4.68 7.47
C TYR A 61 -5.48 4.68 6.06
N ALA A 62 -6.16 3.61 5.68
CA ALA A 62 -6.82 3.55 4.38
C ALA A 62 -7.92 4.61 4.27
N LYS A 63 -8.69 4.78 5.33
CA LYS A 63 -9.72 5.84 5.37
C LYS A 63 -9.10 7.22 5.32
N ALA A 64 -7.98 7.42 6.01
CA ALA A 64 -7.28 8.69 5.97
C ALA A 64 -6.78 8.98 4.55
N ALA A 65 -6.27 7.99 3.87
CA ALA A 65 -5.82 8.14 2.49
C ALA A 65 -7.00 8.53 1.57
N GLU A 66 -8.12 7.90 1.76
CA GLU A 66 -9.31 8.22 0.99
C GLU A 66 -9.75 9.67 1.25
N ILE A 67 -9.77 10.08 2.50
CA ILE A 67 -10.16 11.44 2.86
C ILE A 67 -9.19 12.46 2.28
N SER A 68 -7.91 12.10 2.17
CA SER A 68 -6.92 13.02 1.61
C SER A 68 -7.04 13.18 0.10
N GLY A 69 -7.92 12.42 -0.53
CA GLY A 69 -8.16 12.52 -1.96
C GLY A 69 -7.43 11.50 -2.81
N ALA A 70 -6.94 10.43 -2.21
CA ALA A 70 -6.26 9.39 -2.98
C ALA A 70 -7.22 8.72 -3.96
N ASP A 71 -6.75 8.48 -5.17
CA ASP A 71 -7.52 7.80 -6.19
C ASP A 71 -7.23 6.30 -6.15
N LEU A 72 -6.12 5.91 -5.53
CA LEU A 72 -5.70 4.54 -5.38
C LEU A 72 -4.90 4.40 -4.10
N ILE A 73 -5.13 3.33 -3.37
CA ILE A 73 -4.34 3.00 -2.19
C ILE A 73 -3.49 1.78 -2.53
N VAL A 74 -2.20 1.84 -2.22
CA VAL A 74 -1.29 0.74 -2.46
C VAL A 74 -0.77 0.22 -1.13
N ASN A 75 -0.93 -1.06 -0.88
CA ASN A 75 -0.31 -1.73 0.27
C ASN A 75 1.01 -2.33 -0.23
N SER A 76 2.13 -1.82 0.24
CA SER A 76 3.43 -2.24 -0.24
C SER A 76 4.17 -3.17 0.73
N CYS A 77 3.47 -3.76 1.67
CA CYS A 77 4.11 -4.69 2.61
C CYS A 77 3.42 -6.04 2.56
N SER A 78 4.17 -7.06 2.17
CA SER A 78 3.64 -8.42 2.10
C SER A 78 3.25 -8.97 3.47
N THR A 79 3.90 -8.51 4.52
CA THR A 79 3.63 -8.98 5.89
C THR A 79 2.20 -8.69 6.32
N VAL A 80 1.62 -7.61 5.82
CA VAL A 80 0.24 -7.25 6.13
C VAL A 80 -0.63 -7.25 4.88
N GLY A 81 -0.20 -7.99 3.85
CA GLY A 81 -0.93 -8.04 2.58
C GLY A 81 -2.36 -8.55 2.71
N GLU A 82 -2.58 -9.51 3.61
CA GLU A 82 -3.93 -10.04 3.81
C GLU A 82 -4.84 -8.99 4.41
N VAL A 83 -4.30 -8.07 5.17
CA VAL A 83 -5.09 -7.00 5.81
C VAL A 83 -5.67 -6.08 4.73
N ALA A 84 -4.96 -5.94 3.59
CA ALA A 84 -5.44 -5.10 2.50
C ALA A 84 -6.80 -5.59 1.97
N ASP A 85 -7.01 -6.88 1.92
CA ASP A 85 -8.29 -7.41 1.47
C ASP A 85 -9.42 -7.05 2.45
N ILE A 86 -9.06 -6.90 3.71
CA ILE A 86 -10.03 -6.54 4.76
C ILE A 86 -10.39 -5.07 4.66
N TYR A 87 -9.40 -4.18 4.68
CA TYR A 87 -9.72 -2.76 4.69
C TYR A 87 -10.19 -2.24 3.33
N ALA A 88 -9.91 -2.97 2.25
CA ALA A 88 -10.41 -2.59 0.93
C ALA A 88 -11.93 -2.52 0.91
N LYS A 89 -12.59 -3.25 1.79
CA LYS A 89 -14.04 -3.26 1.87
C LYS A 89 -14.57 -2.04 2.62
N GLU A 90 -13.68 -1.33 3.32
CA GLU A 90 -14.08 -0.21 4.15
C GLU A 90 -13.87 1.14 3.46
N VAL A 91 -13.29 1.14 2.28
CA VAL A 91 -13.03 2.38 1.53
C VAL A 91 -13.65 2.27 0.13
N ASN A 92 -13.89 3.42 -0.50
CA ASN A 92 -14.52 3.46 -1.81
C ASN A 92 -13.51 3.59 -2.95
N VAL A 93 -12.22 3.68 -2.64
CA VAL A 93 -11.19 3.74 -3.67
C VAL A 93 -10.52 2.38 -3.83
N PRO A 94 -9.99 2.06 -5.00
CA PRO A 94 -9.34 0.77 -5.21
C PRO A 94 -8.13 0.59 -4.30
N VAL A 95 -7.88 -0.63 -3.88
CA VAL A 95 -6.71 -0.98 -3.10
C VAL A 95 -5.91 -2.04 -3.86
N MET A 96 -4.62 -1.77 -4.05
CA MET A 96 -3.73 -2.69 -4.74
C MET A 96 -2.66 -3.17 -3.78
N LYS A 97 -2.33 -4.44 -3.83
CA LYS A 97 -1.25 -4.99 -3.04
C LYS A 97 0.00 -5.06 -3.90
N ILE A 98 1.11 -4.53 -3.42
CA ILE A 98 2.39 -4.63 -4.09
C ILE A 98 3.44 -5.06 -3.10
N ASP A 99 4.18 -6.10 -3.48
CA ASP A 99 5.38 -6.50 -2.77
C ASP A 99 6.48 -6.24 -3.79
N LEU A 100 7.42 -5.35 -3.49
CA LEU A 100 8.37 -4.91 -4.48
C LEU A 100 9.18 -6.03 -5.16
N PRO A 101 9.65 -7.05 -4.47
CA PRO A 101 10.28 -8.15 -5.19
C PRO A 101 9.34 -8.79 -6.20
N MET A 102 8.08 -8.95 -5.82
CA MET A 102 7.08 -9.51 -6.73
C MET A 102 6.66 -8.50 -7.77
N ALA A 103 6.64 -7.22 -7.44
CA ALA A 103 6.30 -6.19 -8.39
C ALA A 103 7.32 -6.12 -9.52
N GLN A 104 8.58 -6.32 -9.21
CA GLN A 104 9.61 -6.36 -10.23
C GLN A 104 9.40 -7.53 -11.16
N GLU A 105 8.98 -8.66 -10.62
CA GLU A 105 8.67 -9.81 -11.43
C GLU A 105 7.39 -9.58 -12.23
N ALA A 106 6.42 -8.95 -11.63
CA ALA A 106 5.17 -8.64 -12.31
C ALA A 106 5.37 -7.72 -13.50
N VAL A 107 6.37 -6.87 -13.45
CA VAL A 107 6.70 -6.04 -14.58
C VAL A 107 7.22 -6.91 -15.74
N ARG A 108 7.93 -7.98 -15.40
CA ARG A 108 8.41 -8.89 -16.41
C ARG A 108 7.31 -9.81 -16.90
N LEU A 109 6.32 -10.07 -16.05
CA LEU A 109 5.22 -10.97 -16.35
C LEU A 109 4.01 -10.12 -16.62
N PRO A 110 3.85 -9.64 -17.77
CA PRO A 110 2.94 -8.56 -18.05
C PRO A 110 1.55 -8.81 -17.70
N ASN A 111 1.22 -9.63 -17.19
CA ASN A 111 -0.04 -9.68 -16.85
C ASN A 111 -0.22 -10.42 -15.82
N ALA A 112 0.86 -10.52 -15.25
CA ALA A 112 0.85 -11.13 -14.04
C ALA A 112 -0.13 -10.43 -13.22
N ALA A 113 -0.51 -9.50 -13.79
CA ALA A 113 -1.63 -8.90 -13.15
C ALA A 113 -2.81 -9.68 -13.39
#